data_1d613551d021a2bb3222c3f9cf5b4f69
#
_entry.id   1d613551d021a2bb3222c3f9cf5b4f69
#
_cell.length_a   1.000
_cell.length_b   1.000
_cell.length_c   1.000
_cell.angle_alpha   90.00
_cell.angle_beta   90.00
_cell.angle_gamma   90.00
#
_symmetry.space_group_name_H-M   'P 1'
#
loop_
_entity.id
_entity.type
_entity.pdbx_description
1 polymer ?
#
loop_
_entity_poly.entity_id
_entity_poly.type
_entity_poly.pdbx_seq_one_letter_code
_entity_poly.pdbx_strand_id
1 'polypeptide(L)'
;MSKKIIIVGGGLAGLTAGIYGAKANYDVQLYEKNKIVGGECTGWDRQGYHIDNCLHWLKGTSEGTDLYDIWKTVGAIGDNVKILKSYKHLM
;
A
#
# COMPACT_ATOMS: atom_id res chain seq x y z
N MET A 1 11.59 -11.44 -24.14
CA MET A 1 10.62 -10.37 -24.37
C MET A 1 9.63 -10.29 -23.23
N SER A 2 9.50 -9.15 -22.60
CA SER A 2 8.61 -9.00 -21.45
C SER A 2 7.15 -8.91 -21.88
N LYS A 3 6.28 -9.57 -21.14
CA LYS A 3 4.84 -9.39 -21.32
C LYS A 3 4.43 -8.08 -20.63
N LYS A 4 3.43 -7.44 -21.17
CA LYS A 4 2.90 -6.19 -20.64
C LYS A 4 1.67 -6.46 -19.79
N ILE A 5 1.60 -5.78 -18.64
CA ILE A 5 0.42 -5.77 -17.78
C ILE A 5 -0.09 -4.34 -17.73
N ILE A 6 -1.36 -4.15 -18.02
CA ILE A 6 -2.02 -2.85 -17.91
C ILE A 6 -2.96 -2.92 -16.74
N ILE A 7 -2.81 -1.98 -15.80
CA ILE A 7 -3.63 -1.90 -14.61
C ILE A 7 -4.42 -0.60 -14.65
N VAL A 8 -5.71 -0.71 -14.47
CA VAL A 8 -6.59 0.45 -14.40
C VAL A 8 -7.03 0.64 -12.97
N GLY A 9 -6.59 1.72 -12.36
CA GLY A 9 -6.87 2.03 -10.98
C GLY A 9 -5.66 1.84 -10.08
N GLY A 10 -5.22 2.93 -9.45
CA GLY A 10 -4.05 2.95 -8.56
C GLY A 10 -4.43 2.89 -7.09
N GLY A 11 -5.48 2.15 -6.74
CA GLY A 11 -5.78 1.84 -5.37
C GLY A 11 -4.85 0.75 -4.84
N LEU A 12 -5.11 0.26 -3.65
CA LEU A 12 -4.24 -0.70 -2.98
C LEU A 12 -4.05 -1.98 -3.81
N ALA A 13 -5.14 -2.50 -4.37
CA ALA A 13 -5.09 -3.73 -5.18
C ALA A 13 -4.28 -3.53 -6.46
N GLY A 14 -4.49 -2.41 -7.16
CA GLY A 14 -3.77 -2.10 -8.39
C GLY A 14 -2.28 -1.89 -8.16
N LEU A 15 -1.94 -1.15 -7.11
CA LEU A 15 -0.54 -0.92 -6.74
C LEU A 15 0.16 -2.22 -6.38
N THR A 16 -0.49 -3.07 -5.59
CA THR A 16 0.05 -4.36 -5.20
C THR A 16 0.30 -5.26 -6.41
N ALA A 17 -0.69 -5.36 -7.30
CA ALA A 17 -0.56 -6.14 -8.53
C ALA A 17 0.59 -5.61 -9.39
N GLY A 18 0.73 -4.28 -9.48
CA GLY A 18 1.81 -3.65 -10.23
C GLY A 18 3.19 -3.97 -9.66
N ILE A 19 3.33 -3.92 -8.36
CA ILE A 19 4.60 -4.22 -7.69
C ILE A 19 5.00 -5.68 -7.93
N TYR A 20 4.08 -6.62 -7.74
CA TYR A 20 4.36 -8.03 -7.99
C TYR A 20 4.64 -8.29 -9.46
N GLY A 21 3.90 -7.65 -10.36
CA GLY A 21 4.16 -7.77 -11.79
C GLY A 21 5.55 -7.27 -12.18
N ALA A 22 5.95 -6.12 -11.67
CA ALA A 22 7.26 -5.57 -11.93
C ALA A 22 8.39 -6.46 -11.38
N LYS A 23 8.19 -7.01 -10.18
CA LYS A 23 9.16 -7.93 -9.58
C LYS A 23 9.26 -9.24 -10.38
N ALA A 24 8.23 -9.62 -11.10
CA ALA A 24 8.22 -10.79 -11.98
C ALA A 24 8.69 -10.48 -13.40
N ASN A 25 9.26 -9.30 -13.63
CA ASN A 25 9.79 -8.83 -14.90
C ASN A 25 8.74 -8.59 -16.00
N TYR A 26 7.51 -8.28 -15.60
CA TYR A 26 6.51 -7.78 -16.53
C TYR A 26 6.68 -6.28 -16.73
N ASP A 27 6.34 -5.82 -17.93
CA ASP A 27 6.26 -4.39 -18.20
C ASP A 27 4.90 -3.89 -17.70
N VAL A 28 4.90 -3.18 -16.58
CA VAL A 28 3.67 -2.75 -15.91
C VAL A 28 3.37 -1.30 -16.25
N GLN A 29 2.13 -1.05 -16.68
CA GLN A 29 1.60 0.30 -16.87
C GLN A 29 0.35 0.45 -16.02
N LEU A 30 0.33 1.46 -15.16
CA LEU A 30 -0.79 1.72 -14.26
C LEU A 30 -1.40 3.08 -14.60
N TYR A 31 -2.71 3.10 -14.73
CA TYR A 31 -3.48 4.30 -15.05
C TYR A 31 -4.41 4.63 -13.91
N GLU A 32 -4.27 5.83 -13.38
CA GLU A 32 -5.08 6.32 -12.27
C GLU A 32 -5.73 7.65 -12.68
N LYS A 33 -7.05 7.75 -12.49
CA LYS A 33 -7.80 8.97 -12.87
C LYS A 33 -7.54 10.15 -11.93
N ASN A 34 -7.13 9.90 -10.70
CA ASN A 34 -6.81 10.94 -9.73
C ASN A 34 -5.34 11.31 -9.79
N LYS A 35 -4.98 12.46 -9.26
CA LYS A 35 -3.59 12.92 -9.24
C LYS A 35 -2.70 12.10 -8.33
N ILE A 36 -3.28 11.44 -7.34
CA ILE A 36 -2.57 10.68 -6.32
C ILE A 36 -3.04 9.25 -6.34
N VAL A 37 -2.11 8.31 -6.25
CA VAL A 37 -2.44 6.89 -6.10
C VAL A 37 -2.77 6.56 -4.63
N GLY A 38 -3.36 5.40 -4.40
CA GLY A 38 -3.70 4.92 -3.07
C GLY A 38 -5.19 4.61 -2.88
N GLY A 39 -6.04 5.12 -3.76
CA GLY A 39 -7.48 4.90 -3.66
C GLY A 39 -8.04 5.45 -2.36
N GLU A 40 -8.74 4.61 -1.62
CA GLU A 40 -9.29 5.01 -0.32
C GLU A 40 -8.23 5.13 0.77
N CYS A 41 -7.07 4.53 0.58
CA CYS A 41 -5.96 4.60 1.55
C CYS A 41 -5.13 5.85 1.32
N THR A 42 -5.80 7.00 1.36
CA THR A 42 -5.16 8.29 1.15
C THR A 42 -5.55 9.28 2.23
N GLY A 43 -4.72 10.30 2.38
CA GLY A 43 -5.04 11.45 3.20
C GLY A 43 -4.98 12.71 2.35
N TRP A 44 -5.58 13.76 2.83
CA TRP A 44 -5.54 15.06 2.17
C TRP A 44 -5.67 16.19 3.18
N ASP A 45 -5.26 17.39 2.75
CA ASP A 45 -5.38 18.57 3.57
C ASP A 45 -6.58 19.41 3.11
N ARG A 46 -7.34 19.86 4.07
CA ARG A 46 -8.48 20.73 3.80
C ARG A 46 -8.62 21.76 4.92
N GLN A 47 -8.59 23.01 4.55
CA GLN A 47 -8.75 24.12 5.49
C GLN A 47 -7.82 24.05 6.71
N GLY A 48 -6.57 23.65 6.47
CA GLY A 48 -5.58 23.51 7.53
C GLY A 48 -5.63 22.20 8.30
N TYR A 49 -6.55 21.31 7.94
CA TYR A 49 -6.66 19.99 8.58
C TYR A 49 -6.19 18.89 7.64
N HIS A 50 -5.49 17.93 8.19
CA HIS A 50 -5.14 16.73 7.46
C HIS A 50 -6.18 15.64 7.74
N ILE A 51 -6.79 15.12 6.68
CA ILE A 51 -7.84 14.11 6.78
C ILE A 51 -7.30 12.79 6.27
N ASP A 52 -7.31 11.79 7.12
CA ASP A 52 -6.99 10.41 6.76
C ASP A 52 -8.27 9.62 6.57
N ASN A 53 -8.38 8.93 5.45
CA ASN A 53 -9.60 8.26 5.06
C ASN A 53 -9.60 6.76 5.33
N CYS A 54 -8.52 6.23 5.91
CA CYS A 54 -8.38 4.78 5.95
C CYS A 54 -7.76 4.32 7.27
N LEU A 55 -7.52 3.10 7.39
CA LEU A 55 -6.83 2.30 8.41
C LEU A 55 -6.69 2.90 9.81
N HIS A 56 -7.34 2.25 10.76
CA HIS A 56 -7.06 2.52 12.19
C HIS A 56 -5.76 1.86 12.63
N TRP A 57 -5.50 0.66 12.11
CA TRP A 57 -4.28 -0.09 12.42
C TRP A 57 -3.96 -1.05 11.28
N LEU A 58 -2.72 -1.46 11.23
CA LEU A 58 -2.24 -2.42 10.24
C LEU A 58 -2.06 -3.77 10.91
N LYS A 59 -2.68 -4.80 10.34
CA LYS A 59 -2.49 -6.17 10.79
C LYS A 59 -1.31 -6.80 10.06
N GLY A 60 -0.69 -7.79 10.71
CA GLY A 60 0.39 -8.54 10.07
C GLY A 60 1.75 -7.88 10.20
N THR A 61 1.97 -7.15 11.30
CA THR A 61 3.26 -6.47 11.53
C THR A 61 4.24 -7.27 12.37
N SER A 62 3.87 -8.52 12.72
CA SER A 62 4.76 -9.40 13.47
C SER A 62 5.64 -10.21 12.51
N GLU A 63 6.94 -10.18 12.73
CA GLU A 63 7.88 -10.96 11.95
C GLU A 63 7.56 -12.44 12.01
N GLY A 64 7.83 -13.15 10.93
CA GLY A 64 7.60 -14.58 10.83
C GLY A 64 6.20 -14.97 10.38
N THR A 65 5.36 -14.00 10.08
CA THR A 65 4.02 -14.28 9.53
C THR A 65 4.01 -14.04 8.02
N ASP A 66 3.11 -14.74 7.33
CA ASP A 66 2.97 -14.59 5.89
C ASP A 66 2.58 -13.17 5.50
N LEU A 67 1.69 -12.57 6.27
CA LEU A 67 1.22 -11.22 5.98
C LEU A 67 2.34 -10.19 6.17
N TYR A 68 3.21 -10.37 7.16
CA TYR A 68 4.39 -9.54 7.33
C TYR A 68 5.27 -9.57 6.08
N ASP A 69 5.52 -10.77 5.56
CA ASP A 69 6.34 -10.94 4.36
C ASP A 69 5.73 -10.27 3.14
N ILE A 70 4.42 -10.31 3.01
CA ILE A 70 3.70 -9.63 1.93
C ILE A 70 3.88 -8.12 2.06
N TRP A 71 3.67 -7.56 3.25
CA TRP A 71 3.86 -6.13 3.48
C TRP A 71 5.28 -5.68 3.17
N LYS A 72 6.25 -6.50 3.55
CA LYS A 72 7.65 -6.21 3.27
C LYS A 72 7.94 -6.22 1.78
N THR A 73 7.38 -7.21 1.06
CA THR A 73 7.57 -7.35 -0.38
C THR A 73 7.05 -6.14 -1.14
N VAL A 74 5.90 -5.60 -0.75
CA VAL A 74 5.32 -4.43 -1.41
C VAL A 74 5.85 -3.10 -0.90
N GLY A 75 6.77 -3.12 0.05
CA GLY A 75 7.41 -1.91 0.55
C GLY A 75 6.65 -1.18 1.66
N ALA A 76 5.58 -1.77 2.18
CA ALA A 76 4.81 -1.16 3.27
C ALA A 76 5.54 -1.22 4.61
N ILE A 77 6.43 -2.19 4.78
CA ILE A 77 7.27 -2.37 5.97
C ILE A 77 8.73 -2.37 5.51
N GLY A 78 9.55 -1.61 6.20
CA GLY A 78 10.98 -1.51 5.88
C GLY A 78 11.70 -0.68 6.94
N ASP A 79 12.98 -0.42 6.70
CA ASP A 79 13.83 0.30 7.68
C ASP A 79 13.35 1.72 7.95
N ASN A 80 12.67 2.31 6.99
CA ASN A 80 12.14 3.67 7.11
C ASN A 80 10.74 3.73 7.71
N VAL A 81 10.19 2.61 8.14
CA VAL A 81 8.86 2.52 8.71
C VAL A 81 8.94 2.07 10.16
N LYS A 82 8.41 2.87 11.07
CA LYS A 82 8.36 2.55 12.48
C LYS A 82 6.99 1.96 12.81
N ILE A 83 7.00 0.79 13.43
CA ILE A 83 5.77 0.12 13.84
C ILE A 83 5.54 0.40 15.33
N LEU A 84 4.39 1.01 15.63
CA LEU A 84 3.96 1.25 16.99
C LEU A 84 2.91 0.21 17.35
N LYS A 85 3.19 -0.57 18.38
CA LYS A 85 2.25 -1.60 18.80
C LYS A 85 1.28 -1.04 19.81
N SER A 86 0.02 -1.42 19.65
CA SER A 86 -1.04 -1.09 20.60
C SER A 86 -1.28 -2.30 21.50
N TYR A 87 -1.13 -2.10 22.81
CA TYR A 87 -1.32 -3.17 23.78
C TYR A 87 -2.73 -3.26 24.32
N LYS A 88 -3.50 -2.23 24.08
CA LYS A 88 -4.88 -2.22 24.50
C LYS A 88 -5.72 -1.38 23.56
N HIS A 89 -6.91 -1.85 23.29
CA HIS A 89 -7.89 -1.11 22.57
C HIS A 89 -8.71 -0.31 23.57
N LEU A 90 -8.69 0.99 23.39
CA LEU A 90 -9.58 1.88 24.13
C LEU A 90 -10.85 2.01 23.33
N MET A 91 -11.83 1.36 23.81
CA MET A 91 -13.13 1.34 23.14
C MET A 91 -14.08 2.29 23.82
#